data_3b8512a95c74e0d7ca40483d99da0624
#
_entry.id   3b8512a95c74e0d7ca40483d99da0624
#
_cell.length_a   1.000
_cell.length_b   1.000
_cell.length_c   1.000
_cell.angle_alpha   90.00
_cell.angle_beta   90.00
_cell.angle_gamma   90.00
#
_symmetry.space_group_name_H-M   'P 1'
#
loop_
_entity.id
_entity.type
_entity.pdbx_description
1 polymer ?
#
loop_
_entity_poly.entity_id
_entity_poly.type
_entity_poly.pdbx_seq_one_letter_code
_entity_poly.pdbx_strand_id
1 'polypeptide(L)'
;MSSDFKRPLLILSLAIVAAGAAIHLDSSGPPTFRAAALKAPQAPQTEDQPELLRAFAALEPIDSHVHAFKNDPEITDLMERLRLHILDICVADAHSIYGSLDTETARAKAFIQASRGHARLCVTFDPYSFHQKDFAQKTVELISREFAEGAIAVKIWKNIGMEVKTPDGRYVMPDDPAFQPIYRAIAKNNKTLVAHVAEPWSCWQPPNPDSPDYDYYKENPQWYMYMHPDHPRKEVILAARDHLLAENPKLRVVGAHLGSMETDVDDIAKRFDRYPNFAVDTAARMEYLMIQPREKVRNFLIKYHTRVLYGTDLEFLPDESVADALKDWQETYARDWKFLATNATFQYRGRQVQGLDLPAPVVREIFHENAVRWIPGIDSSPKQAVIEP
;
A
#
# COMPACT_ATOMS: atom_id res chain seq x y z
N MET A 1 -11.85 -63.37 16.06
CA MET A 1 -10.53 -63.90 15.72
C MET A 1 -9.78 -62.67 15.19
N SER A 2 -9.15 -61.92 16.08
CA SER A 2 -7.80 -62.02 16.64
C SER A 2 -6.72 -62.10 15.56
N SER A 3 -5.96 -61.04 15.35
CA SER A 3 -4.56 -60.99 15.75
C SER A 3 -3.89 -59.65 15.33
N ASP A 4 -3.36 -59.02 16.32
CA ASP A 4 -2.32 -57.98 16.30
C ASP A 4 -1.09 -58.37 15.51
N PHE A 5 -0.37 -57.37 14.94
CA PHE A 5 1.08 -57.45 14.86
C PHE A 5 1.73 -56.05 15.04
N LYS A 6 2.69 -56.04 15.96
CA LYS A 6 3.46 -54.90 16.51
C LYS A 6 4.58 -54.46 15.57
N ARG A 7 5.00 -53.24 15.83
CA ARG A 7 6.26 -52.58 15.36
C ARG A 7 7.52 -53.36 15.73
N PRO A 8 8.69 -53.00 15.10
CA PRO A 8 9.67 -52.31 15.92
C PRO A 8 10.37 -51.08 15.26
N LEU A 9 10.78 -50.20 16.17
CA LEU A 9 11.75 -49.13 16.04
C LEU A 9 13.11 -49.61 15.54
N LEU A 10 13.77 -48.81 14.72
CA LEU A 10 15.23 -48.83 14.67
C LEU A 10 15.76 -47.39 14.77
N ILE A 11 16.48 -47.16 15.88
CA ILE A 11 17.25 -45.96 16.20
C ILE A 11 18.58 -46.08 15.48
N LEU A 12 19.00 -45.05 14.75
CA LEU A 12 20.40 -44.86 14.40
C LEU A 12 20.81 -43.43 14.74
N SER A 13 21.61 -43.36 15.80
CA SER A 13 22.25 -42.15 16.31
C SER A 13 23.40 -41.74 15.41
N LEU A 14 23.44 -40.48 14.97
CA LEU A 14 24.70 -39.84 14.58
C LEU A 14 24.77 -38.48 15.28
N ALA A 15 25.71 -38.36 16.18
CA ALA A 15 26.05 -37.14 16.89
C ALA A 15 26.88 -36.24 15.94
N ILE A 16 26.43 -35.03 15.73
CA ILE A 16 27.29 -33.95 15.27
C ILE A 16 27.14 -32.81 16.28
N VAL A 17 28.25 -32.46 16.87
CA VAL A 17 28.45 -31.32 17.76
C VAL A 17 28.35 -30.06 16.91
N ALA A 18 27.40 -29.20 17.21
CA ALA A 18 27.39 -27.81 16.73
C ALA A 18 27.04 -26.90 17.89
N ALA A 19 27.84 -25.87 18.02
CA ALA A 19 27.79 -24.87 19.07
C ALA A 19 26.44 -24.17 19.15
N GLY A 20 25.95 -23.96 20.37
CA GLY A 20 24.66 -23.39 20.65
C GLY A 20 24.58 -21.90 20.31
N ALA A 21 23.56 -21.57 19.51
CA ALA A 21 22.84 -20.33 19.65
C ALA A 21 21.39 -20.74 19.97
N ALA A 22 20.96 -20.41 21.18
CA ALA A 22 19.61 -20.66 21.62
C ALA A 22 18.67 -19.73 20.83
N ILE A 23 18.00 -20.29 19.85
CA ILE A 23 16.85 -19.63 19.24
C ILE A 23 15.69 -19.87 20.20
N HIS A 24 15.30 -18.86 20.95
CA HIS A 24 14.01 -18.84 21.60
C HIS A 24 12.93 -18.78 20.50
N LEU A 25 12.33 -19.92 20.21
CA LEU A 25 11.06 -19.98 19.51
C LEU A 25 9.98 -19.57 20.52
N ASP A 26 9.65 -18.31 20.53
CA ASP A 26 8.43 -17.84 21.19
C ASP A 26 7.24 -18.20 20.29
N SER A 27 6.50 -19.23 20.69
CA SER A 27 5.34 -19.77 19.98
C SER A 27 4.09 -19.07 20.48
N SER A 28 3.86 -17.82 20.09
CA SER A 28 2.56 -17.19 20.36
C SER A 28 2.31 -15.97 19.46
N GLY A 29 1.53 -16.15 18.43
CA GLY A 29 0.87 -15.09 17.67
C GLY A 29 0.90 -15.33 16.16
N PRO A 30 -0.21 -15.05 15.47
CA PRO A 30 -0.21 -15.01 14.02
C PRO A 30 0.73 -13.90 13.53
N PRO A 31 1.29 -14.02 12.31
CA PRO A 31 2.23 -13.05 11.78
C PRO A 31 1.58 -11.67 11.69
N THR A 32 2.26 -10.69 12.27
CA THR A 32 1.85 -9.29 12.22
C THR A 32 1.84 -8.80 10.80
N PHE A 33 0.79 -8.09 10.42
CA PHE A 33 0.74 -7.27 9.22
C PHE A 33 1.72 -6.11 9.40
N ARG A 34 2.95 -6.34 9.03
CA ARG A 34 3.90 -5.28 8.76
C ARG A 34 4.06 -5.25 7.25
N ALA A 35 3.43 -4.28 6.57
CA ALA A 35 4.04 -3.79 5.37
C ALA A 35 5.47 -3.44 5.82
N ALA A 36 6.47 -4.10 5.25
CA ALA A 36 7.82 -3.86 5.68
C ALA A 36 8.13 -2.39 5.44
N ALA A 37 7.89 -1.56 6.45
CA ALA A 37 8.59 -0.31 6.55
C ALA A 37 10.06 -0.71 6.47
N LEU A 38 10.63 -0.47 5.29
CA LEU A 38 11.97 -0.87 4.96
C LEU A 38 12.87 -0.28 6.05
N LYS A 39 13.31 -1.09 7.03
CA LYS A 39 14.26 -0.63 8.03
C LYS A 39 15.45 -0.06 7.27
N ALA A 40 15.45 1.26 7.12
CA ALA A 40 16.56 1.97 6.52
C ALA A 40 17.81 1.64 7.33
N PRO A 41 18.91 1.21 6.71
CA PRO A 41 20.18 1.20 7.37
C PRO A 41 20.43 2.62 7.86
N GLN A 42 20.92 2.77 9.08
CA GLN A 42 21.23 4.06 9.67
C GLN A 42 21.93 4.97 8.67
N ALA A 43 21.23 5.99 8.23
CA ALA A 43 21.80 7.00 7.33
C ALA A 43 22.80 7.84 8.10
N PRO A 44 24.02 8.03 7.60
CA PRO A 44 24.79 9.19 7.96
C PRO A 44 24.19 10.37 7.20
N GLN A 45 23.67 11.34 7.86
CA GLN A 45 23.35 12.71 7.41
C GLN A 45 22.09 13.25 8.07
N THR A 46 22.19 13.50 9.38
CA THR A 46 21.19 14.27 10.14
C THR A 46 21.24 15.77 9.82
N GLU A 47 22.28 16.25 9.14
CA GLU A 47 22.45 17.70 8.88
C GLU A 47 21.56 18.22 7.76
N ASP A 48 21.28 17.42 6.72
CA ASP A 48 20.44 17.83 5.57
C ASP A 48 18.93 17.63 5.79
N GLN A 49 18.53 16.77 6.72
CA GLN A 49 17.13 16.38 6.89
C GLN A 49 16.18 17.55 7.18
N PRO A 50 16.48 18.50 8.07
CA PRO A 50 15.59 19.64 8.30
C PRO A 50 15.40 20.54 7.08
N GLU A 51 16.41 20.66 6.22
CA GLU A 51 16.31 21.44 4.98
C GLU A 51 15.46 20.74 3.93
N LEU A 52 15.66 19.43 3.75
CA LEU A 52 14.87 18.59 2.87
C LEU A 52 13.39 18.62 3.27
N LEU A 53 13.09 18.49 4.58
CA LEU A 53 11.72 18.54 5.09
C LEU A 53 11.09 19.93 4.93
N ARG A 54 11.85 21.04 5.05
CA ARG A 54 11.34 22.38 4.77
C ARG A 54 10.98 22.56 3.29
N ALA A 55 11.83 22.04 2.39
CA ALA A 55 11.58 22.08 0.96
C ALA A 55 10.35 21.21 0.56
N PHE A 56 10.23 20.04 1.15
CA PHE A 56 9.06 19.16 1.01
C PHE A 56 7.78 19.87 1.49
N ALA A 57 7.78 20.43 2.69
CA ALA A 57 6.63 21.11 3.28
C ALA A 57 6.17 22.35 2.46
N ALA A 58 7.09 23.00 1.73
CA ALA A 58 6.76 24.15 0.89
C ALA A 58 5.81 23.81 -0.27
N LEU A 59 5.68 22.53 -0.64
CA LEU A 59 4.75 22.06 -1.67
C LEU A 59 3.36 21.73 -1.14
N GLU A 60 3.13 21.79 0.19
CA GLU A 60 1.90 21.29 0.80
C GLU A 60 1.62 19.83 0.36
N PRO A 61 2.56 18.91 0.65
CA PRO A 61 2.54 17.58 0.05
C PRO A 61 1.31 16.79 0.47
N ILE A 62 0.91 15.86 -0.40
CA ILE A 62 -0.16 14.90 -0.14
C ILE A 62 0.43 13.51 -0.26
N ASP A 63 0.39 12.77 0.83
CA ASP A 63 0.68 11.34 0.85
C ASP A 63 -0.61 10.57 0.57
N SER A 64 -0.72 10.00 -0.61
CA SER A 64 -1.94 9.35 -1.07
C SER A 64 -2.11 7.91 -0.55
N HIS A 65 -1.21 7.43 0.34
CA HIS A 65 -1.25 6.06 0.82
C HIS A 65 -0.58 5.90 2.19
N VAL A 66 -1.38 5.96 3.25
CA VAL A 66 -0.95 5.78 4.65
C VAL A 66 -1.97 4.89 5.37
N HIS A 67 -1.54 4.19 6.40
CA HIS A 67 -2.37 3.35 7.27
C HIS A 67 -2.24 3.77 8.74
N ALA A 68 -3.19 4.54 9.26
CA ALA A 68 -3.18 5.02 10.63
C ALA A 68 -4.14 4.21 11.52
N PHE A 69 -3.62 3.32 12.33
CA PHE A 69 -4.41 2.45 13.22
C PHE A 69 -4.67 3.07 14.59
N LYS A 70 -4.12 4.23 14.88
CA LYS A 70 -4.35 5.01 16.10
C LYS A 70 -4.12 6.49 15.83
N ASN A 71 -4.55 7.35 16.77
CA ASN A 71 -4.25 8.78 16.73
C ASN A 71 -3.26 9.16 17.83
N ASP A 72 -2.44 10.16 17.54
CA ASP A 72 -1.56 10.81 18.51
C ASP A 72 -1.36 12.29 18.15
N PRO A 73 -1.36 13.21 19.14
CA PRO A 73 -1.14 14.62 18.89
C PRO A 73 0.19 14.95 18.20
N GLU A 74 1.27 14.22 18.51
CA GLU A 74 2.59 14.50 17.93
C GLU A 74 2.65 14.15 16.43
N ILE A 75 1.92 13.12 15.99
CA ILE A 75 1.76 12.80 14.55
C ILE A 75 0.95 13.91 13.87
N THR A 76 -0.13 14.39 14.49
CA THR A 76 -0.88 15.53 13.97
C THR A 76 -0.02 16.81 13.88
N ASP A 77 0.78 17.09 14.90
CA ASP A 77 1.72 18.20 14.91
C ASP A 77 2.80 18.06 13.83
N LEU A 78 3.26 16.84 13.53
CA LEU A 78 4.16 16.58 12.40
C LEU A 78 3.47 16.92 11.08
N MET A 79 2.23 16.47 10.85
CA MET A 79 1.48 16.78 9.64
C MET A 79 1.30 18.30 9.48
N GLU A 80 0.98 19.04 10.54
CA GLU A 80 0.88 20.50 10.50
C GLU A 80 2.22 21.17 10.14
N ARG A 81 3.32 20.76 10.80
CA ARG A 81 4.66 21.32 10.50
C ARG A 81 5.09 21.06 9.07
N LEU A 82 4.76 19.90 8.52
CA LEU A 82 5.06 19.53 7.14
C LEU A 82 4.02 20.03 6.14
N ARG A 83 2.92 20.65 6.60
CA ARG A 83 1.76 21.01 5.78
C ARG A 83 1.24 19.81 4.99
N LEU A 84 1.42 18.61 5.54
CA LEU A 84 1.17 17.34 4.92
C LEU A 84 -0.32 16.98 5.01
N HIS A 85 -0.90 16.59 3.90
CA HIS A 85 -2.19 15.91 3.87
C HIS A 85 -1.99 14.44 3.58
N ILE A 86 -2.84 13.58 4.12
CA ILE A 86 -2.75 12.14 3.88
C ILE A 86 -4.11 11.53 3.50
N LEU A 87 -4.07 10.47 2.71
CA LEU A 87 -5.17 9.54 2.54
C LEU A 87 -4.96 8.36 3.47
N ASP A 88 -5.76 8.28 4.52
CA ASP A 88 -5.76 7.14 5.44
C ASP A 88 -6.60 6.01 4.88
N ILE A 89 -6.00 4.84 4.67
CA ILE A 89 -6.57 3.74 3.90
C ILE A 89 -6.90 2.56 4.81
N CYS A 90 -8.17 2.16 4.85
CA CYS A 90 -8.59 0.92 5.48
C CYS A 90 -8.34 -0.30 4.58
N VAL A 91 -8.01 -1.43 5.19
CA VAL A 91 -7.76 -2.71 4.53
C VAL A 91 -8.64 -3.81 5.14
N ALA A 92 -9.31 -4.59 4.33
CA ALA A 92 -10.05 -5.77 4.78
C ALA A 92 -9.13 -7.00 4.78
N ASP A 93 -8.49 -7.28 5.91
CA ASP A 93 -7.62 -8.42 6.13
C ASP A 93 -8.25 -9.42 7.12
N ALA A 94 -8.52 -10.65 6.67
CA ALA A 94 -9.04 -11.71 7.53
C ALA A 94 -8.01 -12.20 8.57
N HIS A 95 -6.73 -11.89 8.37
CA HIS A 95 -5.62 -12.32 9.22
C HIS A 95 -5.11 -11.18 10.14
N SER A 96 -5.78 -10.02 10.12
CA SER A 96 -5.37 -8.86 10.92
C SER A 96 -5.40 -9.19 12.41
N ILE A 97 -4.27 -8.98 13.08
CA ILE A 97 -4.17 -9.08 14.54
C ILE A 97 -4.68 -7.83 15.25
N TYR A 98 -4.90 -6.75 14.52
CA TYR A 98 -5.33 -5.46 15.08
C TYR A 98 -6.85 -5.31 15.16
N GLY A 99 -7.60 -6.31 14.73
CA GLY A 99 -9.05 -6.38 14.88
C GLY A 99 -9.80 -6.54 13.55
N SER A 100 -11.13 -6.44 13.65
CA SER A 100 -12.02 -6.54 12.49
C SER A 100 -11.98 -5.27 11.63
N LEU A 101 -12.54 -5.35 10.42
CA LEU A 101 -12.73 -4.20 9.54
C LEU A 101 -13.52 -3.06 10.20
N ASP A 102 -14.53 -3.38 11.02
CA ASP A 102 -15.29 -2.38 11.79
C ASP A 102 -14.39 -1.65 12.80
N THR A 103 -13.50 -2.40 13.47
CA THR A 103 -12.52 -1.83 14.41
C THR A 103 -11.54 -0.91 13.70
N GLU A 104 -11.01 -1.32 12.55
CA GLU A 104 -10.09 -0.53 11.75
C GLU A 104 -10.77 0.75 11.24
N THR A 105 -11.98 0.62 10.67
CA THR A 105 -12.77 1.78 10.21
C THR A 105 -13.06 2.77 11.34
N ALA A 106 -13.37 2.28 12.54
CA ALA A 106 -13.60 3.14 13.70
C ALA A 106 -12.33 3.91 14.12
N ARG A 107 -11.15 3.24 14.08
CA ARG A 107 -9.86 3.89 14.37
C ARG A 107 -9.50 4.92 13.32
N ALA A 108 -9.65 4.60 12.03
CA ALA A 108 -9.43 5.54 10.94
C ALA A 108 -10.32 6.79 11.07
N LYS A 109 -11.61 6.63 11.37
CA LYS A 109 -12.51 7.76 11.63
C LYS A 109 -12.07 8.60 12.83
N ALA A 110 -11.61 7.97 13.92
CA ALA A 110 -11.05 8.68 15.07
C ALA A 110 -9.77 9.45 14.73
N PHE A 111 -8.89 8.86 13.93
CA PHE A 111 -7.69 9.52 13.42
C PHE A 111 -8.05 10.73 12.53
N ILE A 112 -8.96 10.56 11.58
CA ILE A 112 -9.44 11.65 10.70
C ILE A 112 -9.99 12.81 11.55
N GLN A 113 -10.80 12.51 12.57
CA GLN A 113 -11.35 13.54 13.46
C GLN A 113 -10.25 14.27 14.24
N ALA A 114 -9.21 13.57 14.69
CA ALA A 114 -8.08 14.15 15.42
C ALA A 114 -7.09 14.91 14.53
N SER A 115 -7.07 14.65 13.22
CA SER A 115 -6.07 15.14 12.27
C SER A 115 -6.16 16.63 11.95
N ARG A 116 -7.08 17.37 12.53
CA ARG A 116 -7.30 18.82 12.27
C ARG A 116 -7.48 19.16 10.79
N GLY A 117 -7.99 18.20 10.01
CA GLY A 117 -8.21 18.38 8.57
C GLY A 117 -7.07 17.93 7.67
N HIS A 118 -6.00 17.38 8.22
CA HIS A 118 -4.86 16.88 7.47
C HIS A 118 -5.04 15.48 6.90
N ALA A 119 -6.08 14.74 7.31
CA ALA A 119 -6.33 13.39 6.81
C ALA A 119 -7.71 13.26 6.16
N ARG A 120 -7.83 12.33 5.21
CA ARG A 120 -9.07 11.91 4.55
C ARG A 120 -9.16 10.40 4.51
N LEU A 121 -10.40 9.90 4.50
CA LEU A 121 -10.69 8.47 4.62
C LEU A 121 -10.83 7.81 3.24
N CYS A 122 -10.09 6.73 3.03
CA CYS A 122 -10.32 5.73 2.01
C CYS A 122 -10.87 4.47 2.68
N VAL A 123 -12.14 4.20 2.47
CA VAL A 123 -12.80 3.02 3.05
C VAL A 123 -12.56 1.77 2.21
N THR A 124 -12.90 0.62 2.77
CA THR A 124 -12.94 -0.65 2.07
C THR A 124 -14.23 -1.41 2.42
N PHE A 125 -14.38 -2.60 1.89
CA PHE A 125 -15.48 -3.51 2.17
C PHE A 125 -14.96 -4.92 2.37
N ASP A 126 -15.74 -5.78 3.01
CA ASP A 126 -15.40 -7.19 3.24
C ASP A 126 -15.57 -8.02 1.96
N PRO A 127 -14.47 -8.41 1.26
CA PRO A 127 -14.56 -9.24 0.05
C PRO A 127 -14.84 -10.71 0.35
N TYR A 128 -14.65 -11.16 1.60
CA TYR A 128 -14.89 -12.56 1.99
C TYR A 128 -16.38 -12.90 2.02
N SER A 129 -17.25 -11.89 2.08
CA SER A 129 -18.69 -12.04 1.92
C SER A 129 -19.15 -12.17 0.46
N PHE A 130 -18.23 -12.23 -0.51
CA PHE A 130 -18.47 -12.26 -1.95
C PHE A 130 -19.51 -13.32 -2.40
N HIS A 131 -19.60 -14.45 -1.71
CA HIS A 131 -20.54 -15.53 -2.01
C HIS A 131 -22.02 -15.24 -1.63
N GLN A 132 -22.27 -14.16 -0.88
CA GLN A 132 -23.63 -13.78 -0.48
C GLN A 132 -24.39 -13.17 -1.65
N LYS A 133 -25.66 -13.55 -1.82
CA LYS A 133 -26.49 -13.08 -2.96
C LYS A 133 -26.67 -11.56 -3.00
N ASP A 134 -26.64 -10.91 -1.84
CA ASP A 134 -26.83 -9.47 -1.65
C ASP A 134 -25.50 -8.72 -1.45
N PHE A 135 -24.35 -9.38 -1.67
CA PHE A 135 -23.02 -8.80 -1.50
C PHE A 135 -22.88 -7.43 -2.18
N ALA A 136 -23.14 -7.37 -3.49
CA ALA A 136 -22.96 -6.15 -4.26
C ALA A 136 -23.90 -5.02 -3.77
N GLN A 137 -25.15 -5.36 -3.43
CA GLN A 137 -26.11 -4.38 -2.91
C GLN A 137 -25.66 -3.84 -1.55
N LYS A 138 -25.34 -4.71 -0.60
CA LYS A 138 -24.87 -4.33 0.75
C LYS A 138 -23.59 -3.50 0.69
N THR A 139 -22.67 -3.87 -0.20
CA THR A 139 -21.41 -3.11 -0.38
C THR A 139 -21.70 -1.72 -0.94
N VAL A 140 -22.60 -1.58 -1.93
CA VAL A 140 -22.99 -0.27 -2.47
C VAL A 140 -23.67 0.58 -1.38
N GLU A 141 -24.53 0.00 -0.54
CA GLU A 141 -25.16 0.69 0.57
C GLU A 141 -24.12 1.16 1.60
N LEU A 142 -23.16 0.29 1.96
CA LEU A 142 -22.04 0.61 2.84
C LEU A 142 -21.23 1.81 2.32
N ILE A 143 -20.66 1.69 1.10
CA ILE A 143 -19.80 2.75 0.56
C ILE A 143 -20.56 4.06 0.34
N SER A 144 -21.88 4.00 0.03
CA SER A 144 -22.70 5.19 -0.14
C SER A 144 -22.89 5.92 1.20
N ARG A 145 -23.09 5.19 2.28
CA ARG A 145 -23.13 5.75 3.64
C ARG A 145 -21.78 6.36 4.01
N GLU A 146 -20.69 5.65 3.80
CA GLU A 146 -19.34 6.14 4.09
C GLU A 146 -19.00 7.42 3.28
N PHE A 147 -19.46 7.51 2.04
CA PHE A 147 -19.32 8.75 1.24
C PHE A 147 -20.11 9.91 1.80
N ALA A 148 -21.32 9.65 2.31
CA ALA A 148 -22.11 10.68 2.99
C ALA A 148 -21.47 11.15 4.31
N GLU A 149 -20.71 10.28 4.97
CA GLU A 149 -19.94 10.56 6.19
C GLU A 149 -18.56 11.16 5.91
N GLY A 150 -18.16 11.33 4.65
CA GLY A 150 -16.95 12.07 4.29
C GLY A 150 -15.82 11.23 3.68
N ALA A 151 -15.99 9.92 3.49
CA ALA A 151 -15.02 9.13 2.74
C ALA A 151 -14.89 9.62 1.29
N ILE A 152 -13.66 9.62 0.75
CA ILE A 152 -13.38 10.16 -0.58
C ILE A 152 -12.89 9.13 -1.58
N ALA A 153 -12.52 7.95 -1.13
CA ALA A 153 -12.03 6.86 -1.97
C ALA A 153 -12.46 5.50 -1.40
N VAL A 154 -12.33 4.45 -2.22
CA VAL A 154 -12.57 3.06 -1.83
C VAL A 154 -11.35 2.24 -2.19
N LYS A 155 -10.87 1.38 -1.27
CA LYS A 155 -9.77 0.44 -1.48
C LYS A 155 -10.31 -0.93 -1.88
N ILE A 156 -9.68 -1.56 -2.87
CA ILE A 156 -9.62 -3.02 -3.00
C ILE A 156 -8.19 -3.48 -2.72
N TRP A 157 -8.06 -4.65 -2.10
CA TRP A 157 -6.78 -5.14 -1.63
C TRP A 157 -6.40 -6.45 -2.32
N LYS A 158 -5.14 -6.83 -2.22
CA LYS A 158 -4.52 -7.99 -2.88
C LYS A 158 -5.21 -9.34 -2.58
N ASN A 159 -5.98 -9.44 -1.48
CA ASN A 159 -6.79 -10.61 -1.20
C ASN A 159 -7.77 -10.92 -2.35
N ILE A 160 -8.28 -9.91 -3.06
CA ILE A 160 -8.97 -10.07 -4.34
C ILE A 160 -7.92 -10.40 -5.41
N GLY A 161 -7.98 -11.63 -5.91
CA GLY A 161 -7.01 -12.20 -6.86
C GLY A 161 -6.02 -13.18 -6.23
N MET A 162 -5.75 -13.06 -4.92
CA MET A 162 -4.72 -13.88 -4.27
C MET A 162 -5.25 -14.77 -3.11
N GLU A 163 -6.44 -14.50 -2.56
CA GLU A 163 -6.94 -15.24 -1.41
C GLU A 163 -8.42 -15.56 -1.50
N VAL A 164 -9.25 -14.57 -1.79
CA VAL A 164 -10.72 -14.75 -1.82
C VAL A 164 -11.11 -15.73 -2.92
N LYS A 165 -11.93 -16.72 -2.53
CA LYS A 165 -12.40 -17.77 -3.44
C LYS A 165 -13.91 -17.84 -3.45
N THR A 166 -14.43 -18.23 -4.61
CA THR A 166 -15.82 -18.66 -4.77
C THR A 166 -16.06 -19.99 -4.05
N PRO A 167 -17.31 -20.39 -3.76
CA PRO A 167 -17.62 -21.67 -3.10
C PRO A 167 -17.11 -22.91 -3.86
N ASP A 168 -16.92 -22.82 -5.17
CA ASP A 168 -16.33 -23.86 -6.02
C ASP A 168 -14.80 -23.82 -6.08
N GLY A 169 -14.15 -22.94 -5.30
CA GLY A 169 -12.70 -22.86 -5.12
C GLY A 169 -11.95 -22.01 -6.13
N ARG A 170 -12.63 -21.33 -7.06
CA ARG A 170 -12.04 -20.42 -8.02
C ARG A 170 -11.67 -19.09 -7.35
N TYR A 171 -10.49 -18.54 -7.63
CA TYR A 171 -10.10 -17.22 -7.13
C TYR A 171 -10.99 -16.12 -7.71
N VAL A 172 -11.43 -15.21 -6.84
CA VAL A 172 -12.22 -14.02 -7.21
C VAL A 172 -11.27 -12.97 -7.75
N MET A 173 -11.49 -12.53 -8.99
CA MET A 173 -10.64 -11.54 -9.68
C MET A 173 -11.23 -10.14 -9.59
N PRO A 174 -10.41 -9.07 -9.73
CA PRO A 174 -10.88 -7.69 -9.63
C PRO A 174 -11.89 -7.30 -10.72
N ASP A 175 -11.97 -8.02 -11.83
CA ASP A 175 -12.95 -7.82 -12.91
C ASP A 175 -14.22 -8.68 -12.77
N ASP A 176 -14.39 -9.41 -11.67
CA ASP A 176 -15.58 -10.24 -11.49
C ASP A 176 -16.86 -9.40 -11.59
N PRO A 177 -17.88 -9.86 -12.35
CA PRO A 177 -19.12 -9.13 -12.55
C PRO A 177 -19.83 -8.68 -11.27
N ALA A 178 -19.65 -9.36 -10.15
CA ALA A 178 -20.23 -8.97 -8.85
C ALA A 178 -19.70 -7.63 -8.33
N PHE A 179 -18.49 -7.19 -8.74
CA PHE A 179 -17.94 -5.89 -8.38
C PHE A 179 -18.46 -4.74 -9.27
N GLN A 180 -19.04 -5.00 -10.43
CA GLN A 180 -19.46 -3.96 -11.36
C GLN A 180 -20.48 -2.94 -10.77
N PRO A 181 -21.47 -3.33 -9.94
CA PRO A 181 -22.33 -2.36 -9.26
C PRO A 181 -21.54 -1.42 -8.31
N ILE A 182 -20.51 -1.95 -7.65
CA ILE A 182 -19.64 -1.22 -6.72
C ILE A 182 -18.83 -0.19 -7.49
N TYR A 183 -18.15 -0.58 -8.57
CA TYR A 183 -17.37 0.30 -9.44
C TYR A 183 -18.22 1.44 -10.05
N ARG A 184 -19.44 1.10 -10.49
CA ARG A 184 -20.38 2.12 -10.97
C ARG A 184 -20.81 3.09 -9.88
N ALA A 185 -21.01 2.62 -8.65
CA ALA A 185 -21.35 3.48 -7.52
C ALA A 185 -20.20 4.43 -7.16
N ILE A 186 -18.95 3.95 -7.13
CA ILE A 186 -17.76 4.79 -6.93
C ILE A 186 -17.67 5.88 -7.99
N ALA A 187 -17.77 5.50 -9.27
CA ALA A 187 -17.71 6.44 -10.39
C ALA A 187 -18.86 7.47 -10.38
N LYS A 188 -20.09 7.03 -10.07
CA LYS A 188 -21.28 7.90 -9.97
C LYS A 188 -21.14 8.97 -8.89
N ASN A 189 -20.49 8.63 -7.78
CA ASN A 189 -20.22 9.55 -6.66
C ASN A 189 -18.97 10.42 -6.89
N ASN A 190 -18.36 10.37 -8.08
CA ASN A 190 -17.12 11.09 -8.40
C ASN A 190 -15.96 10.74 -7.45
N LYS A 191 -15.93 9.51 -6.94
CA LYS A 191 -14.90 9.00 -6.02
C LYS A 191 -13.85 8.18 -6.78
N THR A 192 -12.80 7.77 -6.10
CA THR A 192 -11.67 7.05 -6.68
C THR A 192 -11.56 5.66 -6.11
N LEU A 193 -11.23 4.69 -6.96
CA LEU A 193 -10.83 3.35 -6.54
C LEU A 193 -9.30 3.32 -6.36
N VAL A 194 -8.84 3.00 -5.16
CA VAL A 194 -7.43 2.67 -4.89
C VAL A 194 -7.29 1.15 -4.98
N ALA A 195 -6.49 0.67 -5.93
CA ALA A 195 -6.45 -0.74 -6.29
C ALA A 195 -5.06 -1.35 -6.02
N HIS A 196 -4.92 -2.04 -4.88
CA HIS A 196 -3.79 -2.91 -4.63
C HIS A 196 -4.14 -4.32 -5.14
N VAL A 197 -3.75 -4.64 -6.36
CA VAL A 197 -3.95 -5.95 -6.97
C VAL A 197 -2.60 -6.59 -7.32
N ALA A 198 -2.37 -7.76 -6.79
CA ALA A 198 -1.12 -8.51 -6.84
C ALA A 198 0.05 -7.88 -6.04
N GLU A 199 0.91 -8.75 -5.59
CA GLU A 199 2.18 -8.45 -4.93
C GLU A 199 3.31 -8.16 -5.95
N PRO A 200 4.48 -7.69 -5.51
CA PRO A 200 5.67 -7.56 -6.37
C PRO A 200 6.03 -8.84 -7.11
N TRP A 201 6.77 -8.70 -8.22
CA TRP A 201 7.22 -9.84 -9.03
C TRP A 201 8.02 -10.87 -8.24
N SER A 202 8.81 -10.41 -7.26
CA SER A 202 9.58 -11.26 -6.34
C SER A 202 8.73 -12.28 -5.60
N CYS A 203 7.45 -12.00 -5.39
CA CYS A 203 6.47 -12.90 -4.77
C CYS A 203 6.34 -14.25 -5.50
N TRP A 204 6.52 -14.28 -6.81
CA TRP A 204 6.44 -15.48 -7.66
C TRP A 204 7.81 -16.05 -8.03
N GLN A 205 8.90 -15.50 -7.49
CA GLN A 205 10.27 -15.93 -7.78
C GLN A 205 10.87 -16.73 -6.63
N PRO A 206 11.92 -17.55 -6.89
CA PRO A 206 12.72 -18.14 -5.81
C PRO A 206 13.21 -17.08 -4.81
N PRO A 207 13.41 -17.47 -3.53
CA PRO A 207 13.93 -16.53 -2.53
C PRO A 207 15.25 -15.89 -2.98
N ASN A 208 15.29 -14.57 -2.95
CA ASN A 208 16.48 -13.79 -3.29
C ASN A 208 16.76 -12.75 -2.19
N PRO A 209 17.83 -12.89 -1.40
CA PRO A 209 18.20 -11.93 -0.36
C PRO A 209 18.45 -10.50 -0.85
N ASP A 210 18.77 -10.32 -2.14
CA ASP A 210 18.99 -9.01 -2.74
C ASP A 210 17.68 -8.34 -3.20
N SER A 211 16.54 -9.05 -3.08
CA SER A 211 15.22 -8.48 -3.38
C SER A 211 14.79 -7.50 -2.30
N PRO A 212 14.20 -6.35 -2.64
CA PRO A 212 13.61 -5.43 -1.67
C PRO A 212 12.58 -6.08 -0.72
N ASP A 213 11.87 -7.11 -1.20
CA ASP A 213 10.77 -7.77 -0.47
C ASP A 213 11.19 -9.06 0.25
N TYR A 214 12.49 -9.40 0.29
CA TYR A 214 12.93 -10.69 0.82
C TYR A 214 12.48 -10.92 2.28
N ASP A 215 12.70 -9.94 3.15
CA ASP A 215 12.33 -10.04 4.56
C ASP A 215 10.80 -10.06 4.72
N TYR A 216 10.07 -9.28 3.89
CA TYR A 216 8.61 -9.28 3.90
C TYR A 216 8.01 -10.67 3.66
N TYR A 217 8.44 -11.41 2.63
CA TYR A 217 7.91 -12.75 2.35
C TYR A 217 8.39 -13.81 3.32
N LYS A 218 9.54 -13.60 3.95
CA LYS A 218 10.01 -14.44 5.05
C LYS A 218 9.12 -14.34 6.29
N GLU A 219 8.64 -13.12 6.58
CA GLU A 219 7.74 -12.83 7.70
C GLU A 219 6.27 -13.12 7.36
N ASN A 220 5.91 -13.06 6.07
CA ASN A 220 4.54 -13.22 5.58
C ASN A 220 4.44 -14.35 4.52
N PRO A 221 4.72 -15.61 4.88
CA PRO A 221 4.78 -16.72 3.91
C PRO A 221 3.43 -17.00 3.22
N GLN A 222 2.31 -16.62 3.83
CA GLN A 222 0.97 -16.73 3.24
C GLN A 222 0.83 -15.89 1.96
N TRP A 223 1.59 -14.82 1.82
CA TRP A 223 1.61 -13.96 0.64
C TRP A 223 2.73 -14.31 -0.34
N TYR A 224 3.55 -15.34 -0.05
CA TYR A 224 4.65 -15.72 -0.92
C TYR A 224 4.21 -16.78 -1.95
N MET A 225 3.71 -16.33 -3.09
CA MET A 225 3.09 -17.18 -4.11
C MET A 225 4.04 -18.23 -4.73
N TYR A 226 5.34 -18.03 -4.67
CA TYR A 226 6.31 -19.05 -5.06
C TYR A 226 6.12 -20.37 -4.28
N MET A 227 5.68 -20.29 -3.04
CA MET A 227 5.38 -21.45 -2.19
C MET A 227 3.98 -22.01 -2.41
N HIS A 228 3.15 -21.37 -3.23
CA HIS A 228 1.75 -21.71 -3.46
C HIS A 228 1.45 -21.85 -4.97
N PRO A 229 1.88 -22.94 -5.64
CA PRO A 229 1.83 -23.05 -7.10
C PRO A 229 0.39 -23.07 -7.67
N ASP A 230 -0.62 -23.30 -6.84
CA ASP A 230 -2.03 -23.30 -7.24
C ASP A 230 -2.63 -21.88 -7.32
N HIS A 231 -1.89 -20.86 -6.88
CA HIS A 231 -2.33 -19.48 -6.97
C HIS A 231 -2.23 -18.95 -8.40
N PRO A 232 -3.09 -17.98 -8.76
CA PRO A 232 -3.01 -17.32 -10.05
C PRO A 232 -1.64 -16.68 -10.26
N ARG A 233 -1.16 -16.71 -11.49
CA ARG A 233 0.05 -16.00 -11.87
C ARG A 233 -0.20 -14.48 -11.84
N LYS A 234 0.83 -13.70 -11.54
CA LYS A 234 0.77 -12.24 -11.48
C LYS A 234 0.11 -11.63 -12.73
N GLU A 235 0.49 -12.12 -13.90
CA GLU A 235 -0.02 -11.61 -15.17
C GLU A 235 -1.53 -11.83 -15.32
N VAL A 236 -2.08 -12.91 -14.76
CA VAL A 236 -3.52 -13.18 -14.79
C VAL A 236 -4.27 -12.14 -13.94
N ILE A 237 -3.75 -11.83 -12.75
CA ILE A 237 -4.34 -10.85 -11.84
C ILE A 237 -4.26 -9.44 -12.46
N LEU A 238 -3.10 -9.09 -13.05
CA LEU A 238 -2.93 -7.80 -13.72
C LEU A 238 -3.82 -7.67 -14.98
N ALA A 239 -4.03 -8.77 -15.73
CA ALA A 239 -4.94 -8.77 -16.87
C ALA A 239 -6.40 -8.53 -16.43
N ALA A 240 -6.83 -9.09 -15.31
CA ALA A 240 -8.14 -8.84 -14.73
C ALA A 240 -8.29 -7.37 -14.28
N ARG A 241 -7.24 -6.75 -13.70
CA ARG A 241 -7.24 -5.30 -13.44
C ARG A 241 -7.35 -4.50 -14.73
N ASP A 242 -6.58 -4.85 -15.75
CA ASP A 242 -6.61 -4.15 -17.04
C ASP A 242 -8.01 -4.26 -17.69
N HIS A 243 -8.70 -5.39 -17.53
CA HIS A 243 -10.09 -5.58 -17.96
C HIS A 243 -11.06 -4.71 -17.14
N LEU A 244 -10.91 -4.63 -15.80
CA LEU A 244 -11.67 -3.70 -14.96
C LEU A 244 -11.56 -2.25 -15.48
N LEU A 245 -10.33 -1.80 -15.82
CA LEU A 245 -10.09 -0.46 -16.35
C LEU A 245 -10.83 -0.22 -17.66
N ALA A 246 -10.80 -1.22 -18.57
CA ALA A 246 -11.45 -1.14 -19.87
C ALA A 246 -12.99 -1.07 -19.78
N GLU A 247 -13.58 -1.86 -18.87
CA GLU A 247 -15.03 -1.91 -18.66
C GLU A 247 -15.58 -0.69 -17.91
N ASN A 248 -14.72 0.03 -17.16
CA ASN A 248 -15.13 1.16 -16.34
C ASN A 248 -14.39 2.46 -16.71
N PRO A 249 -14.51 2.98 -17.95
CA PRO A 249 -13.73 4.13 -18.43
C PRO A 249 -14.01 5.45 -17.70
N LYS A 250 -15.12 5.53 -16.95
CA LYS A 250 -15.48 6.69 -16.12
C LYS A 250 -15.00 6.58 -14.67
N LEU A 251 -14.50 5.43 -14.26
CA LEU A 251 -13.97 5.21 -12.94
C LEU A 251 -12.51 5.66 -12.90
N ARG A 252 -12.15 6.58 -12.00
CA ARG A 252 -10.75 6.86 -11.70
C ARG A 252 -10.17 5.73 -10.86
N VAL A 253 -9.06 5.16 -11.30
CA VAL A 253 -8.35 4.10 -10.58
C VAL A 253 -6.92 4.53 -10.33
N VAL A 254 -6.52 4.53 -9.06
CA VAL A 254 -5.13 4.66 -8.65
C VAL A 254 -4.62 3.26 -8.29
N GLY A 255 -3.73 2.73 -9.13
CA GLY A 255 -3.05 1.47 -8.85
C GLY A 255 -2.02 1.66 -7.75
N ALA A 256 -2.29 1.11 -6.57
CA ALA A 256 -1.35 1.17 -5.46
C ALA A 256 -0.03 0.46 -5.81
N HIS A 257 1.07 0.92 -5.20
CA HIS A 257 2.39 0.27 -5.31
C HIS A 257 2.90 0.19 -6.76
N LEU A 258 2.89 1.33 -7.48
CA LEU A 258 3.19 1.41 -8.93
C LEU A 258 2.26 0.51 -9.77
N GLY A 259 1.03 0.26 -9.28
CA GLY A 259 0.07 -0.64 -9.90
C GLY A 259 0.56 -2.09 -9.97
N SER A 260 1.42 -2.49 -9.03
CA SER A 260 2.11 -3.78 -9.00
C SER A 260 2.95 -4.08 -10.25
N MET A 261 3.52 -3.04 -10.87
CA MET A 261 4.42 -3.13 -12.04
C MET A 261 5.78 -2.50 -11.71
N GLU A 262 6.25 -2.75 -10.52
CA GLU A 262 7.39 -2.11 -9.87
C GLU A 262 8.73 -2.37 -10.56
N THR A 263 8.86 -3.46 -11.29
CA THR A 263 10.15 -3.90 -11.86
C THR A 263 10.55 -3.13 -13.12
N ASP A 264 9.58 -2.58 -13.85
CA ASP A 264 9.84 -1.85 -15.09
C ASP A 264 8.80 -0.74 -15.33
N VAL A 265 9.25 0.52 -15.32
CA VAL A 265 8.38 1.68 -15.58
C VAL A 265 7.78 1.68 -16.99
N ASP A 266 8.36 0.95 -17.96
CA ASP A 266 7.78 0.82 -19.31
C ASP A 266 6.48 0.01 -19.30
N ASP A 267 6.31 -0.90 -18.34
CA ASP A 267 5.04 -1.62 -18.19
C ASP A 267 3.93 -0.74 -17.65
N ILE A 268 4.28 0.21 -16.80
CA ILE A 268 3.35 1.26 -16.34
C ILE A 268 2.98 2.18 -17.52
N ALA A 269 3.99 2.61 -18.28
CA ALA A 269 3.81 3.47 -19.46
C ALA A 269 2.82 2.89 -20.47
N LYS A 270 2.94 1.59 -20.79
CA LYS A 270 1.99 0.88 -21.69
C LYS A 270 0.55 0.96 -21.19
N ARG A 271 0.32 0.90 -19.87
CA ARG A 271 -1.02 1.01 -19.28
C ARG A 271 -1.51 2.45 -19.30
N PHE A 272 -0.64 3.41 -19.06
CA PHE A 272 -0.99 4.82 -19.17
C PHE A 272 -1.41 5.20 -20.60
N ASP A 273 -0.68 4.73 -21.60
CA ASP A 273 -1.02 4.98 -23.00
C ASP A 273 -2.36 4.35 -23.39
N ARG A 274 -2.74 3.22 -22.76
CA ARG A 274 -3.97 2.49 -23.08
C ARG A 274 -5.19 2.94 -22.26
N TYR A 275 -5.00 3.26 -20.98
CA TYR A 275 -6.10 3.50 -20.04
C TYR A 275 -6.04 4.94 -19.48
N PRO A 276 -6.82 5.88 -20.00
CA PRO A 276 -6.82 7.28 -19.54
C PRO A 276 -7.34 7.44 -18.10
N ASN A 277 -8.09 6.46 -17.60
CA ASN A 277 -8.68 6.42 -16.27
C ASN A 277 -7.78 5.75 -15.21
N PHE A 278 -6.50 5.52 -15.51
CA PHE A 278 -5.54 4.85 -14.64
C PHE A 278 -4.36 5.76 -14.27
N ALA A 279 -4.05 5.85 -12.99
CA ALA A 279 -2.85 6.42 -12.41
C ALA A 279 -2.22 5.42 -11.44
N VAL A 280 -1.04 5.70 -10.91
CA VAL A 280 -0.40 4.87 -9.87
C VAL A 280 0.12 5.74 -8.73
N ASP A 281 0.24 5.18 -7.53
CA ASP A 281 1.02 5.77 -6.45
C ASP A 281 2.40 5.10 -6.31
N THR A 282 3.29 5.74 -5.54
CA THR A 282 4.66 5.27 -5.29
C THR A 282 4.79 4.42 -4.02
N ALA A 283 3.69 4.18 -3.33
CA ALA A 283 3.63 3.54 -2.01
C ALA A 283 4.48 2.27 -1.93
N ALA A 284 5.34 2.17 -0.93
CA ALA A 284 6.28 1.07 -0.70
C ALA A 284 7.17 0.68 -1.89
N ARG A 285 7.24 1.50 -2.95
CA ARG A 285 7.96 1.13 -4.20
C ARG A 285 9.00 2.16 -4.62
N MET A 286 9.33 3.13 -3.77
CA MET A 286 10.36 4.11 -4.06
C MET A 286 11.73 3.45 -4.31
N GLU A 287 12.06 2.37 -3.58
CA GLU A 287 13.27 1.59 -3.80
C GLU A 287 13.33 0.98 -5.22
N TYR A 288 12.22 0.47 -5.71
CA TYR A 288 12.13 -0.07 -7.06
C TYR A 288 12.41 0.98 -8.15
N LEU A 289 12.06 2.23 -7.92
CA LEU A 289 12.46 3.33 -8.79
C LEU A 289 13.95 3.64 -8.66
N MET A 290 14.53 3.51 -7.46
CA MET A 290 15.96 3.76 -7.21
C MET A 290 16.89 2.73 -7.85
N ILE A 291 16.44 1.49 -8.04
CA ILE A 291 17.27 0.40 -8.59
C ILE A 291 17.14 0.24 -10.10
N GLN A 292 16.17 0.88 -10.76
CA GLN A 292 16.08 0.94 -12.21
C GLN A 292 17.05 1.98 -12.79
N PRO A 293 17.38 1.91 -14.09
CA PRO A 293 18.24 2.90 -14.72
C PRO A 293 17.70 4.32 -14.54
N ARG A 294 18.48 5.20 -13.90
CA ARG A 294 18.09 6.56 -13.49
C ARG A 294 17.40 7.36 -14.60
N GLU A 295 18.02 7.42 -15.77
CA GLU A 295 17.48 8.20 -16.90
C GLU A 295 16.16 7.63 -17.43
N LYS A 296 15.97 6.31 -17.35
CA LYS A 296 14.72 5.66 -17.73
C LYS A 296 13.57 6.10 -16.78
N VAL A 297 13.81 6.01 -15.49
CA VAL A 297 12.84 6.45 -14.46
C VAL A 297 12.57 7.95 -14.57
N ARG A 298 13.62 8.76 -14.70
CA ARG A 298 13.49 10.20 -14.86
C ARG A 298 12.62 10.58 -16.07
N ASN A 299 12.90 9.99 -17.22
CA ASN A 299 12.15 10.26 -18.45
C ASN A 299 10.69 9.78 -18.36
N PHE A 300 10.46 8.64 -17.71
CA PHE A 300 9.12 8.13 -17.43
C PHE A 300 8.33 9.12 -16.57
N LEU A 301 8.88 9.57 -15.44
CA LEU A 301 8.22 10.51 -14.53
C LEU A 301 7.97 11.87 -15.19
N ILE A 302 8.87 12.35 -16.03
CA ILE A 302 8.67 13.59 -16.79
C ILE A 302 7.54 13.42 -17.83
N LYS A 303 7.54 12.33 -18.59
CA LYS A 303 6.54 12.07 -19.63
C LYS A 303 5.13 11.89 -19.05
N TYR A 304 5.03 11.17 -17.95
CA TYR A 304 3.75 10.82 -17.33
C TYR A 304 3.50 11.53 -16.01
N HIS A 305 4.06 12.72 -15.84
CA HIS A 305 4.04 13.49 -14.58
C HIS A 305 2.64 13.70 -13.99
N THR A 306 1.58 13.66 -14.79
CA THR A 306 0.19 13.85 -14.34
C THR A 306 -0.50 12.56 -13.85
N ARG A 307 0.22 11.44 -13.83
CA ARG A 307 -0.33 10.08 -13.61
C ARG A 307 0.38 9.31 -12.49
N VAL A 308 1.35 9.90 -11.82
CA VAL A 308 2.08 9.31 -10.70
C VAL A 308 1.84 10.15 -9.46
N LEU A 309 1.19 9.57 -8.45
CA LEU A 309 0.92 10.20 -7.16
C LEU A 309 2.01 9.81 -6.17
N TYR A 310 2.37 10.74 -5.28
CA TYR A 310 3.20 10.40 -4.14
C TYR A 310 2.38 9.61 -3.11
N GLY A 311 2.94 8.52 -2.62
CA GLY A 311 2.41 7.68 -1.56
C GLY A 311 3.56 6.92 -0.92
N THR A 312 3.50 6.68 0.38
CA THR A 312 4.58 6.04 1.15
C THR A 312 4.28 4.62 1.57
N ASP A 313 3.04 4.30 1.89
CA ASP A 313 2.62 3.09 2.62
C ASP A 313 3.12 3.08 4.08
N LEU A 314 3.34 4.27 4.66
CA LEU A 314 3.67 4.40 6.07
C LEU A 314 2.51 3.92 6.93
N GLU A 315 2.85 3.23 7.98
CA GLU A 315 1.91 2.75 8.98
C GLU A 315 2.09 3.49 10.31
N PHE A 316 1.01 3.64 11.07
CA PHE A 316 1.08 4.02 12.47
C PHE A 316 0.36 2.97 13.30
N LEU A 317 1.10 1.93 13.68
CA LEU A 317 0.55 0.72 14.29
C LEU A 317 0.12 0.93 15.75
N PRO A 318 -0.84 0.15 16.27
CA PRO A 318 -1.31 0.29 17.66
C PRO A 318 -0.22 0.11 18.71
N ASP A 319 0.74 -0.77 18.46
CA ASP A 319 1.85 -1.13 19.34
C ASP A 319 3.18 -0.41 19.04
N GLU A 320 3.21 0.41 17.98
CA GLU A 320 4.38 1.21 17.63
C GLU A 320 4.56 2.41 18.58
N SER A 321 5.81 2.76 18.92
CA SER A 321 6.06 3.97 19.68
C SER A 321 5.89 5.22 18.79
N VAL A 322 5.35 6.31 19.36
CA VAL A 322 5.21 7.58 18.64
C VAL A 322 6.56 8.12 18.16
N ALA A 323 7.60 7.97 18.97
CA ALA A 323 8.94 8.41 18.61
C ALA A 323 9.52 7.66 17.41
N ASP A 324 9.28 6.34 17.30
CA ASP A 324 9.70 5.55 16.15
C ASP A 324 8.92 5.94 14.91
N ALA A 325 7.59 6.09 15.00
CA ALA A 325 6.75 6.55 13.91
C ALA A 325 7.18 7.94 13.41
N LEU A 326 7.38 8.91 14.30
CA LEU A 326 7.84 10.26 13.93
C LEU A 326 9.18 10.23 13.20
N LYS A 327 10.10 9.39 13.65
CA LYS A 327 11.40 9.21 13.02
C LYS A 327 11.24 8.60 11.61
N ASP A 328 10.52 7.51 11.49
CA ASP A 328 10.35 6.79 10.22
C ASP A 328 9.63 7.66 9.17
N TRP A 329 8.62 8.43 9.59
CA TRP A 329 7.91 9.34 8.70
C TRP A 329 8.84 10.45 8.19
N GLN A 330 9.58 11.12 9.09
CA GLN A 330 10.49 12.19 8.71
C GLN A 330 11.64 11.70 7.81
N GLU A 331 12.24 10.54 8.14
CA GLU A 331 13.28 9.92 7.33
C GLU A 331 12.79 9.55 5.93
N THR A 332 11.58 9.00 5.84
CA THR A 332 10.94 8.61 4.58
C THR A 332 10.67 9.82 3.72
N TYR A 333 10.02 10.88 4.25
CA TYR A 333 9.74 12.09 3.47
C TYR A 333 11.01 12.80 3.01
N ALA A 334 12.02 12.91 3.87
CA ALA A 334 13.30 13.53 3.50
C ALA A 334 14.04 12.72 2.41
N ARG A 335 14.08 11.41 2.53
CA ARG A 335 14.68 10.50 1.54
C ARG A 335 14.00 10.61 0.18
N ASP A 336 12.67 10.54 0.16
CA ASP A 336 11.90 10.52 -1.07
C ASP A 336 11.95 11.87 -1.77
N TRP A 337 11.93 12.97 -1.00
CA TRP A 337 12.24 14.30 -1.52
C TRP A 337 13.62 14.36 -2.14
N LYS A 338 14.64 13.89 -1.42
CA LYS A 338 16.03 13.89 -1.90
C LYS A 338 16.16 13.12 -3.21
N PHE A 339 15.51 11.97 -3.33
CA PHE A 339 15.55 11.16 -4.55
C PHE A 339 14.84 11.81 -5.72
N LEU A 340 13.63 12.33 -5.54
CA LEU A 340 12.83 12.87 -6.65
C LEU A 340 13.27 14.28 -7.05
N ALA A 341 13.54 15.17 -6.07
CA ALA A 341 13.67 16.60 -6.29
C ALA A 341 15.11 17.11 -6.42
N THR A 342 16.13 16.29 -6.09
CA THR A 342 17.52 16.73 -6.08
C THR A 342 18.42 15.88 -6.95
N ASN A 343 19.63 16.39 -7.24
CA ASN A 343 20.70 15.63 -7.92
C ASN A 343 21.70 15.03 -6.92
N ALA A 344 21.36 14.99 -5.63
CA ALA A 344 22.26 14.52 -4.58
C ALA A 344 22.49 13.00 -4.70
N THR A 345 23.72 12.59 -4.36
CA THR A 345 24.05 11.16 -4.22
C THR A 345 23.99 10.77 -2.74
N PHE A 346 23.38 9.64 -2.45
CA PHE A 346 23.25 9.13 -1.08
C PHE A 346 23.31 7.61 -1.04
N GLN A 347 23.50 7.05 0.14
CA GLN A 347 23.48 5.61 0.37
C GLN A 347 22.08 5.16 0.78
N TYR A 348 21.58 4.11 0.15
CA TYR A 348 20.33 3.47 0.53
C TYR A 348 20.45 1.94 0.42
N ARG A 349 20.23 1.22 1.53
CA ARG A 349 20.37 -0.24 1.61
C ARG A 349 21.66 -0.80 0.97
N GLY A 350 22.80 -0.16 1.28
CA GLY A 350 24.11 -0.57 0.77
C GLY A 350 24.37 -0.24 -0.70
N ARG A 351 23.46 0.47 -1.38
CA ARG A 351 23.59 0.93 -2.78
C ARG A 351 23.81 2.43 -2.83
N GLN A 352 24.64 2.87 -3.75
CA GLN A 352 24.75 4.29 -4.07
C GLN A 352 23.60 4.68 -5.01
N VAL A 353 22.79 5.65 -4.59
CA VAL A 353 21.65 6.17 -5.36
C VAL A 353 21.91 7.61 -5.70
N GLN A 354 21.67 8.01 -6.95
CA GLN A 354 21.67 9.39 -7.39
C GLN A 354 20.22 9.86 -7.57
N GLY A 355 19.90 11.03 -7.01
CA GLY A 355 18.60 11.65 -7.16
C GLY A 355 18.24 11.96 -8.62
N LEU A 356 16.96 12.03 -8.90
CA LEU A 356 16.44 12.18 -10.26
C LEU A 356 16.52 13.61 -10.80
N ASP A 357 16.62 14.61 -9.91
CA ASP A 357 16.64 16.03 -10.31
C ASP A 357 15.46 16.37 -11.24
N LEU A 358 14.26 16.02 -10.80
CA LEU A 358 13.06 16.27 -11.59
C LEU A 358 12.78 17.78 -11.66
N PRO A 359 12.29 18.29 -12.80
CA PRO A 359 11.87 19.68 -12.92
C PRO A 359 10.84 20.06 -11.84
N ALA A 360 10.95 21.25 -11.25
CA ALA A 360 10.06 21.70 -10.17
C ALA A 360 8.55 21.53 -10.46
N PRO A 361 8.03 21.79 -11.70
CA PRO A 361 6.64 21.51 -12.01
C PRO A 361 6.28 20.01 -11.89
N VAL A 362 7.19 19.11 -12.30
CA VAL A 362 6.98 17.65 -12.20
C VAL A 362 6.96 17.21 -10.74
N VAL A 363 7.88 17.74 -9.93
CA VAL A 363 7.92 17.50 -8.48
C VAL A 363 6.61 17.94 -7.83
N ARG A 364 6.11 19.14 -8.17
CA ARG A 364 4.83 19.65 -7.66
C ARG A 364 3.64 18.76 -8.06
N GLU A 365 3.61 18.31 -9.31
CA GLU A 365 2.56 17.39 -9.77
C GLU A 365 2.56 16.08 -8.95
N ILE A 366 3.74 15.48 -8.76
CA ILE A 366 3.86 14.20 -8.05
C ILE A 366 3.48 14.34 -6.57
N PHE A 367 4.01 15.37 -5.88
CA PHE A 367 3.80 15.50 -4.44
C PHE A 367 2.46 16.13 -4.06
N HIS A 368 1.76 16.82 -4.97
CA HIS A 368 0.52 17.52 -4.64
C HIS A 368 -0.56 17.39 -5.71
N GLU A 369 -0.36 17.99 -6.90
CA GLU A 369 -1.44 18.23 -7.87
C GLU A 369 -2.10 16.95 -8.36
N ASN A 370 -1.35 15.85 -8.47
CA ASN A 370 -1.92 14.58 -8.91
C ASN A 370 -2.88 13.99 -7.89
N ALA A 371 -2.56 14.08 -6.60
CA ALA A 371 -3.48 13.63 -5.55
C ALA A 371 -4.81 14.43 -5.62
N VAL A 372 -4.74 15.76 -5.80
CA VAL A 372 -5.93 16.61 -5.97
C VAL A 372 -6.73 16.21 -7.21
N ARG A 373 -6.07 15.94 -8.32
CA ARG A 373 -6.70 15.54 -9.61
C ARG A 373 -7.33 14.16 -9.54
N TRP A 374 -6.61 13.19 -8.98
CA TRP A 374 -6.99 11.78 -8.99
C TRP A 374 -7.86 11.37 -7.80
N ILE A 375 -7.81 12.09 -6.69
CA ILE A 375 -8.56 11.80 -5.45
C ILE A 375 -9.33 13.07 -5.02
N PRO A 376 -10.41 13.43 -5.71
CA PRO A 376 -11.17 14.64 -5.42
C PRO A 376 -11.61 14.73 -3.96
N GLY A 377 -11.30 15.85 -3.33
CA GLY A 377 -11.64 16.14 -1.94
C GLY A 377 -10.49 15.89 -0.95
N ILE A 378 -9.32 15.45 -1.44
CA ILE A 378 -8.16 15.17 -0.57
C ILE A 378 -7.62 16.43 0.12
N ASP A 379 -7.63 17.57 -0.57
CA ASP A 379 -7.15 18.88 -0.12
C ASP A 379 -8.25 19.79 0.46
N SER A 380 -9.53 19.37 0.40
CA SER A 380 -10.63 20.20 0.86
C SER A 380 -10.64 20.28 2.39
N SER A 381 -10.72 21.50 2.93
CA SER A 381 -11.01 21.67 4.38
C SER A 381 -12.32 20.95 4.75
N PRO A 382 -12.41 20.31 5.92
CA PRO A 382 -13.66 19.71 6.37
C PRO A 382 -14.75 20.78 6.32
N LYS A 383 -15.87 20.49 5.66
CA LYS A 383 -17.05 21.34 5.80
C LYS A 383 -17.38 21.35 7.29
N GLN A 384 -17.22 22.50 7.95
CA GLN A 384 -17.75 22.69 9.28
C GLN A 384 -19.23 22.28 9.19
N ALA A 385 -19.61 21.27 9.95
CA ALA A 385 -21.02 20.96 10.15
C ALA A 385 -21.63 22.24 10.71
N VAL A 386 -22.45 22.91 9.90
CA VAL A 386 -23.28 24.03 10.38
C VAL A 386 -24.24 23.37 11.35
N ILE A 387 -23.89 23.45 12.62
CA ILE A 387 -24.88 23.22 13.69
C ILE A 387 -25.78 24.44 13.57
N GLU A 388 -26.90 24.29 12.86
CA GLU A 388 -27.97 25.27 12.96
C GLU A 388 -28.49 25.28 14.41
N PRO A 389 -28.70 26.45 15.00
CA PRO A 389 -29.06 26.61 16.39
C PRO A 389 -30.46 26.07 16.75
#